data_2ecd61fdd5688b7e8c98591c23bd9496
#
_entry.id   2ecd61fdd5688b7e8c98591c23bd9496
#
_cell.length_a   1.000
_cell.length_b   1.000
_cell.length_c   1.000
_cell.angle_alpha   90.00
_cell.angle_beta   90.00
_cell.angle_gamma   90.00
#
_symmetry.space_group_name_H-M   'P 1'
#
loop_
_entity.id
_entity.type
_entity.pdbx_description
1 polymer ?
#
loop_
_entity_poly.entity_id
_entity_poly.type
_entity_poly.pdbx_seq_one_letter_code
_entity_poly.pdbx_strand_id
1 'polypeptide(L)'
;MTENRIIFLIDFDVTISRKDSTDTLLETHNPEYKKIIREQYRNGDITMREFVIFGLESLNITKEKYIETLDKNVTIDESFKDFVESGAEFKIVSAGTRLNIQGSLLKYNINLTDDDIISNDISFDGNKIKITNPFLDKEMYYGVDKKEAVENYQKKGYKVIFVGDGPSDYRAMETADFVFVRKGTRAVKFCMEEKIDFLEFDNFDEILEWKKNQNA
;
A
#
# COMPACT_ATOMS: atom_id res chain seq x y z
N MET A 1 20.19 -27.51 2.18
CA MET A 1 20.00 -26.41 1.24
C MET A 1 18.77 -25.67 1.72
N THR A 2 18.90 -24.46 2.25
CA THR A 2 17.76 -23.63 2.63
C THR A 2 17.04 -23.24 1.34
N GLU A 3 15.81 -23.74 1.13
CA GLU A 3 14.95 -23.23 0.06
C GLU A 3 14.96 -21.71 0.14
N ASN A 4 15.22 -21.05 -0.98
CA ASN A 4 15.13 -19.59 -1.11
C ASN A 4 13.64 -19.22 -0.99
N ARG A 5 13.18 -19.00 0.25
CA ARG A 5 11.79 -18.56 0.51
C ARG A 5 11.61 -17.17 -0.04
N ILE A 6 10.69 -17.02 -0.96
CA ILE A 6 10.34 -15.72 -1.55
C ILE A 6 9.10 -15.17 -0.85
N ILE A 7 9.14 -13.92 -0.45
CA ILE A 7 7.96 -13.17 0.00
C ILE A 7 7.78 -11.90 -0.82
N PHE A 8 6.53 -11.58 -1.14
CA PHE A 8 6.16 -10.33 -1.80
C PHE A 8 5.66 -9.34 -0.75
N LEU A 9 6.28 -8.17 -0.68
CA LEU A 9 5.78 -7.02 0.08
C LEU A 9 5.17 -6.05 -0.91
N ILE A 10 3.87 -5.85 -0.82
CA ILE A 10 3.08 -5.21 -1.88
C ILE A 10 2.42 -3.95 -1.31
N ASP A 11 2.66 -2.80 -1.94
CA ASP A 11 1.88 -1.61 -1.65
C ASP A 11 0.43 -1.74 -2.11
N PHE A 12 -0.48 -0.98 -1.51
CA PHE A 12 -1.91 -1.08 -1.81
C PHE A 12 -2.39 -0.01 -2.80
N ASP A 13 -2.26 1.25 -2.41
CA ASP A 13 -2.83 2.37 -3.17
C ASP A 13 -2.07 2.60 -4.48
N VAL A 14 -2.79 2.62 -5.61
CA VAL A 14 -2.24 2.73 -6.98
C VAL A 14 -1.34 1.55 -7.40
N THR A 15 -1.11 0.59 -6.51
CA THR A 15 -0.37 -0.66 -6.78
C THR A 15 -1.32 -1.84 -6.97
N ILE A 16 -2.05 -2.25 -5.92
CA ILE A 16 -3.16 -3.21 -6.01
C ILE A 16 -4.43 -2.49 -6.47
N SER A 17 -4.75 -1.37 -5.83
CA SER A 17 -5.89 -0.54 -6.24
C SER A 17 -5.55 0.31 -7.47
N ARG A 18 -6.58 0.67 -8.23
CA ARG A 18 -6.46 1.56 -9.40
C ARG A 18 -6.54 3.04 -9.03
N LYS A 19 -6.91 3.35 -7.78
CA LYS A 19 -7.02 4.71 -7.23
C LYS A 19 -6.60 4.71 -5.78
N ASP A 20 -6.05 5.82 -5.33
CA ASP A 20 -5.77 6.05 -3.92
C ASP A 20 -7.06 6.03 -3.10
N SER A 21 -7.09 5.16 -2.09
CA SER A 21 -8.26 4.92 -1.25
C SER A 21 -8.55 6.09 -0.29
N THR A 22 -7.51 6.69 0.28
CA THR A 22 -7.62 7.89 1.13
C THR A 22 -8.14 9.08 0.33
N ASP A 23 -7.59 9.29 -0.87
CA ASP A 23 -8.06 10.33 -1.78
C ASP A 23 -9.52 10.14 -2.20
N THR A 24 -9.94 8.89 -2.43
CA THR A 24 -11.32 8.55 -2.80
C THR A 24 -12.29 8.90 -1.67
N LEU A 25 -11.95 8.58 -0.43
CA LEU A 25 -12.74 8.95 0.74
C LEU A 25 -12.86 10.46 0.90
N LEU A 26 -11.73 11.17 0.82
CA LEU A 26 -11.69 12.63 0.92
C LEU A 26 -12.48 13.31 -0.19
N GLU A 27 -12.36 12.85 -1.43
CA GLU A 27 -13.08 13.40 -2.56
C GLU A 27 -14.60 13.23 -2.40
N THR A 28 -15.02 12.10 -1.82
CA THR A 28 -16.43 11.80 -1.63
C THR A 28 -17.05 12.59 -0.47
N HIS A 29 -16.33 12.77 0.64
CA HIS A 29 -16.91 13.24 1.89
C HIS A 29 -16.41 14.61 2.36
N ASN A 30 -15.22 15.04 1.94
CA ASN A 30 -14.65 16.35 2.32
C ASN A 30 -13.74 16.92 1.24
N PRO A 31 -14.25 17.17 0.00
CA PRO A 31 -13.44 17.57 -1.14
C PRO A 31 -12.75 18.92 -0.95
N GLU A 32 -13.36 19.85 -0.22
CA GLU A 32 -12.75 21.17 0.03
C GLU A 32 -11.54 21.04 0.97
N TYR A 33 -11.65 20.27 2.03
CA TYR A 33 -10.52 20.03 2.92
C TYR A 33 -9.40 19.25 2.23
N LYS A 34 -9.76 18.28 1.36
CA LYS A 34 -8.80 17.56 0.51
C LYS A 34 -7.91 18.54 -0.27
N LYS A 35 -8.48 19.58 -0.87
CA LYS A 35 -7.70 20.61 -1.62
C LYS A 35 -6.70 21.31 -0.72
N ILE A 36 -7.14 21.72 0.48
CA ILE A 36 -6.32 22.43 1.45
C ILE A 36 -5.12 21.57 1.90
N ILE A 37 -5.37 20.36 2.40
CA ILE A 37 -4.28 19.51 2.92
C ILE A 37 -3.36 19.02 1.82
N ARG A 38 -3.87 18.84 0.58
CA ARG A 38 -3.04 18.47 -0.57
C ARG A 38 -2.08 19.58 -0.95
N GLU A 39 -2.51 20.84 -0.86
CA GLU A 39 -1.65 22.00 -1.07
C GLU A 39 -0.57 22.07 0.02
N GLN A 40 -0.95 21.94 1.29
CA GLN A 40 -0.01 21.89 2.41
C GLN A 40 1.03 20.76 2.23
N TYR A 41 0.60 19.56 1.82
CA TYR A 41 1.51 18.44 1.55
C TYR A 41 2.47 18.74 0.39
N ARG A 42 1.97 19.34 -0.70
CA ARG A 42 2.81 19.71 -1.85
C ARG A 42 3.85 20.78 -1.52
N ASN A 43 3.52 21.67 -0.62
CA ASN A 43 4.42 22.73 -0.15
C ASN A 43 5.43 22.23 0.89
N GLY A 44 5.25 21.01 1.42
CA GLY A 44 6.07 20.45 2.50
C GLY A 44 5.69 20.97 3.89
N ASP A 45 4.52 21.59 4.03
CA ASP A 45 4.03 22.11 5.32
C ASP A 45 3.58 20.97 6.25
N ILE A 46 3.16 19.85 5.67
CA ILE A 46 2.78 18.61 6.37
C ILE A 46 3.45 17.41 5.72
N THR A 47 3.68 16.37 6.53
CA THR A 47 4.19 15.07 6.09
C THR A 47 3.11 14.22 5.41
N MET A 48 3.48 13.14 4.74
CA MET A 48 2.52 12.17 4.19
C MET A 48 1.67 11.54 5.31
N ARG A 49 2.28 11.21 6.43
CA ARG A 49 1.58 10.72 7.63
C ARG A 49 0.50 11.69 8.09
N GLU A 50 0.85 12.97 8.22
CA GLU A 50 -0.11 14.01 8.62
C GLU A 50 -1.20 14.22 7.58
N PHE A 51 -0.89 14.11 6.28
CA PHE A 51 -1.90 14.13 5.22
C PHE A 51 -2.95 13.03 5.41
N VAL A 52 -2.52 11.80 5.69
CA VAL A 52 -3.44 10.67 5.94
C VAL A 52 -4.24 10.88 7.22
N ILE A 53 -3.58 11.26 8.33
CA ILE A 53 -4.25 11.49 9.63
C ILE A 53 -5.26 12.62 9.53
N PHE A 54 -4.84 13.82 9.15
CA PHE A 54 -5.71 14.99 9.09
C PHE A 54 -6.85 14.79 8.07
N GLY A 55 -6.52 14.15 6.94
CA GLY A 55 -7.52 13.83 5.93
C GLY A 55 -8.60 12.92 6.47
N LEU A 56 -8.25 11.75 6.97
CA LEU A 56 -9.23 10.77 7.42
C LEU A 56 -9.94 11.20 8.71
N GLU A 57 -9.26 11.84 9.66
CA GLU A 57 -9.87 12.36 10.89
C GLU A 57 -10.81 13.55 10.63
N SER A 58 -10.68 14.22 9.47
CA SER A 58 -11.62 15.27 9.05
C SER A 58 -12.98 14.74 8.58
N LEU A 59 -13.08 13.44 8.32
CA LEU A 59 -14.31 12.83 7.87
C LEU A 59 -15.26 12.65 9.04
N ASN A 60 -16.48 13.12 8.90
CA ASN A 60 -17.54 12.98 9.92
C ASN A 60 -18.56 11.94 9.43
N ILE A 61 -18.13 10.67 9.34
CA ILE A 61 -18.92 9.56 8.80
C ILE A 61 -18.79 8.32 9.69
N THR A 62 -19.81 7.47 9.66
CA THR A 62 -19.79 6.18 10.38
C THR A 62 -18.85 5.19 9.70
N LYS A 63 -18.46 4.14 10.42
CA LYS A 63 -17.64 3.05 9.89
C LYS A 63 -18.31 2.37 8.68
N GLU A 64 -19.64 2.17 8.76
CA GLU A 64 -20.42 1.55 7.67
C GLU A 64 -20.34 2.40 6.40
N LYS A 65 -20.50 3.73 6.54
CA LYS A 65 -20.42 4.65 5.40
C LYS A 65 -19.02 4.73 4.81
N TYR A 66 -18.00 4.63 5.65
CA TYR A 66 -16.61 4.57 5.24
C TYR A 66 -16.36 3.33 4.36
N ILE A 67 -16.76 2.15 4.85
CA ILE A 67 -16.61 0.88 4.12
C ILE A 67 -17.44 0.90 2.81
N GLU A 68 -18.71 1.33 2.85
CA GLU A 68 -19.55 1.46 1.66
C GLU A 68 -18.90 2.32 0.57
N THR A 69 -18.25 3.41 0.98
CA THR A 69 -17.56 4.31 0.04
C THR A 69 -16.38 3.63 -0.64
N LEU A 70 -15.57 2.89 0.11
CA LEU A 70 -14.44 2.14 -0.41
C LEU A 70 -14.90 1.03 -1.37
N ASP A 71 -15.84 0.21 -0.93
CA ASP A 71 -16.39 -0.90 -1.72
C ASP A 71 -16.96 -0.43 -3.06
N LYS A 72 -17.67 0.71 -3.04
CA LYS A 72 -18.29 1.27 -4.24
C LYS A 72 -17.28 1.93 -5.20
N ASN A 73 -16.30 2.67 -4.69
CA ASN A 73 -15.53 3.62 -5.51
C ASN A 73 -14.06 3.22 -5.74
N VAL A 74 -13.52 2.31 -4.94
CA VAL A 74 -12.14 1.81 -5.13
C VAL A 74 -12.19 0.51 -5.93
N THR A 75 -11.55 0.50 -7.09
CA THR A 75 -11.35 -0.71 -7.90
C THR A 75 -9.92 -1.20 -7.76
N ILE A 76 -9.73 -2.50 -7.88
CA ILE A 76 -8.40 -3.13 -7.85
C ILE A 76 -8.03 -3.70 -9.22
N ASP A 77 -6.78 -4.11 -9.33
CA ASP A 77 -6.33 -5.04 -10.36
C ASP A 77 -6.97 -6.41 -10.09
N GLU A 78 -7.87 -6.85 -10.97
CA GLU A 78 -8.64 -8.10 -10.73
C GLU A 78 -7.73 -9.34 -10.71
N SER A 79 -6.60 -9.32 -11.43
CA SER A 79 -5.61 -10.39 -11.40
C SER A 79 -4.90 -10.54 -10.03
N PHE A 80 -5.04 -9.56 -9.14
CA PHE A 80 -4.57 -9.70 -7.76
C PHE A 80 -5.29 -10.84 -7.01
N LYS A 81 -6.53 -11.14 -7.38
CA LYS A 81 -7.24 -12.30 -6.82
C LYS A 81 -6.54 -13.61 -7.16
N ASP A 82 -6.15 -13.80 -8.41
CA ASP A 82 -5.42 -14.99 -8.85
C ASP A 82 -4.05 -15.07 -8.19
N PHE A 83 -3.41 -13.91 -7.95
CA PHE A 83 -2.17 -13.84 -7.19
C PHE A 83 -2.35 -14.36 -5.75
N VAL A 84 -3.39 -13.94 -5.05
CA VAL A 84 -3.72 -14.42 -3.68
C VAL A 84 -4.00 -15.93 -3.70
N GLU A 85 -4.80 -16.41 -4.66
CA GLU A 85 -5.17 -17.84 -4.80
C GLU A 85 -3.99 -18.72 -5.23
N SER A 86 -2.92 -18.15 -5.77
CA SER A 86 -1.72 -18.89 -6.21
C SER A 86 -0.90 -19.49 -5.06
N GLY A 87 -1.19 -19.13 -3.82
CA GLY A 87 -0.40 -19.51 -2.64
C GLY A 87 0.97 -18.82 -2.56
N ALA A 88 1.19 -17.71 -3.26
CA ALA A 88 2.37 -16.89 -3.07
C ALA A 88 2.41 -16.33 -1.65
N GLU A 89 3.54 -16.42 -0.95
CA GLU A 89 3.70 -15.75 0.35
C GLU A 89 3.77 -14.24 0.12
N PHE A 90 2.89 -13.47 0.75
CA PHE A 90 2.90 -12.01 0.63
C PHE A 90 2.41 -11.31 1.90
N LYS A 91 2.72 -10.02 2.00
CA LYS A 91 2.08 -9.06 2.91
C LYS A 91 1.76 -7.79 2.14
N ILE A 92 0.65 -7.15 2.48
CA ILE A 92 0.38 -5.79 2.03
C ILE A 92 1.06 -4.83 3.00
N VAL A 93 1.84 -3.87 2.47
CA VAL A 93 2.56 -2.87 3.26
C VAL A 93 2.15 -1.48 2.78
N SER A 94 1.24 -0.82 3.49
CA SER A 94 0.60 0.42 3.03
C SER A 94 0.70 1.56 4.05
N ALA A 95 0.95 2.78 3.56
CA ALA A 95 0.86 4.01 4.34
C ALA A 95 -0.61 4.45 4.60
N GLY A 96 -1.59 3.82 3.95
CA GLY A 96 -3.01 3.94 4.25
C GLY A 96 -3.42 3.22 5.54
N THR A 97 -4.72 2.96 5.72
CA THR A 97 -5.22 2.22 6.88
C THR A 97 -5.64 0.80 6.51
N ARG A 98 -5.59 -0.10 7.50
CA ARG A 98 -6.07 -1.48 7.37
C ARG A 98 -7.49 -1.55 6.82
N LEU A 99 -8.36 -0.67 7.29
CA LEU A 99 -9.75 -0.65 6.83
C LEU A 99 -9.88 -0.18 5.37
N ASN A 100 -8.98 0.70 4.88
CA ASN A 100 -8.93 1.07 3.47
C ASN A 100 -8.71 -0.18 2.60
N ILE A 101 -7.76 -1.01 3.00
CA ILE A 101 -7.42 -2.25 2.29
C ILE A 101 -8.59 -3.22 2.36
N GLN A 102 -9.03 -3.59 3.56
CA GLN A 102 -10.10 -4.57 3.77
C GLN A 102 -11.41 -4.14 3.11
N GLY A 103 -11.82 -2.87 3.29
CA GLY A 103 -13.04 -2.32 2.72
C GLY A 103 -13.04 -2.31 1.18
N SER A 104 -11.89 -2.04 0.56
CA SER A 104 -11.76 -2.04 -0.90
C SER A 104 -11.76 -3.45 -1.50
N LEU A 105 -11.40 -4.46 -0.72
CA LEU A 105 -11.31 -5.85 -1.19
C LEU A 105 -12.62 -6.64 -1.04
N LEU A 106 -13.61 -6.12 -0.31
CA LEU A 106 -14.85 -6.84 0.02
C LEU A 106 -15.59 -7.37 -1.22
N LYS A 107 -15.83 -6.52 -2.21
CA LYS A 107 -16.58 -6.92 -3.43
C LYS A 107 -15.86 -7.94 -4.31
N TYR A 108 -14.55 -8.13 -4.09
CA TYR A 108 -13.73 -9.12 -4.81
C TYR A 108 -13.67 -10.46 -4.07
N ASN A 109 -14.29 -10.57 -2.89
CA ASN A 109 -14.21 -11.73 -2.00
C ASN A 109 -12.77 -12.13 -1.63
N ILE A 110 -11.88 -11.14 -1.48
CA ILE A 110 -10.53 -11.34 -0.99
C ILE A 110 -10.52 -11.03 0.50
N ASN A 111 -10.35 -12.07 1.32
CA ASN A 111 -10.35 -11.97 2.77
C ASN A 111 -8.91 -12.07 3.29
N LEU A 112 -8.38 -10.96 3.79
CA LEU A 112 -7.08 -10.90 4.41
C LEU A 112 -7.22 -10.78 5.93
N THR A 113 -6.35 -11.47 6.64
CA THR A 113 -6.24 -11.35 8.10
C THR A 113 -5.40 -10.12 8.49
N ASP A 114 -5.45 -9.76 9.75
CA ASP A 114 -4.62 -8.66 10.26
C ASP A 114 -3.12 -8.95 10.11
N ASP A 115 -2.73 -10.23 10.18
CA ASP A 115 -1.34 -10.65 9.96
C ASP A 115 -0.86 -10.46 8.52
N ASP A 116 -1.78 -10.36 7.55
CA ASP A 116 -1.45 -10.15 6.13
C ASP A 116 -1.20 -8.69 5.79
N ILE A 117 -1.44 -7.78 6.74
CA ILE A 117 -1.44 -6.33 6.48
C ILE A 117 -0.55 -5.60 7.49
N ILE A 118 0.44 -4.88 6.98
CA ILE A 118 1.29 -3.93 7.71
C ILE A 118 0.84 -2.52 7.29
N SER A 119 0.08 -1.84 8.13
CA SER A 119 -0.52 -0.54 7.82
C SER A 119 -0.87 0.24 9.08
N ASN A 120 -1.36 1.46 8.91
CA ASN A 120 -1.94 2.22 9.99
C ASN A 120 -3.27 1.59 10.44
N ASP A 121 -3.61 1.77 11.71
CA ASP A 121 -4.89 1.36 12.27
C ASP A 121 -5.87 2.53 12.35
N ILE A 122 -7.16 2.21 12.34
CA ILE A 122 -8.26 3.17 12.39
C ILE A 122 -9.31 2.73 13.41
N SER A 123 -9.80 3.66 14.20
CA SER A 123 -10.89 3.44 15.14
C SER A 123 -11.99 4.48 14.96
N PHE A 124 -13.21 4.12 15.36
CA PHE A 124 -14.40 4.96 15.26
C PHE A 124 -15.05 5.12 16.64
N ASP A 125 -15.41 6.36 16.96
CA ASP A 125 -16.32 6.71 18.08
C ASP A 125 -17.49 7.49 17.45
N GLY A 126 -18.58 6.78 17.16
CA GLY A 126 -19.65 7.28 16.30
C GLY A 126 -19.11 7.68 14.93
N ASN A 127 -19.18 8.98 14.59
CA ASN A 127 -18.67 9.52 13.33
C ASN A 127 -17.23 10.06 13.44
N LYS A 128 -16.64 10.04 14.66
CA LYS A 128 -15.26 10.50 14.85
C LYS A 128 -14.28 9.40 14.50
N ILE A 129 -13.32 9.73 13.68
CA ILE A 129 -12.26 8.83 13.24
C ILE A 129 -10.98 9.17 14.00
N LYS A 130 -10.23 8.13 14.39
CA LYS A 130 -8.89 8.27 14.94
C LYS A 130 -7.93 7.29 14.29
N ILE A 131 -6.77 7.78 13.87
CA ILE A 131 -5.71 7.01 13.24
C ILE A 131 -4.58 6.76 14.24
N THR A 132 -4.03 5.56 14.23
CA THR A 132 -2.82 5.21 14.98
C THR A 132 -1.79 4.56 14.02
N ASN A 133 -0.50 4.76 14.33
CA ASN A 133 0.60 4.34 13.47
C ASN A 133 1.47 3.30 14.20
N PRO A 134 1.09 2.00 14.21
CA PRO A 134 1.82 0.96 14.94
C PRO A 134 3.19 0.63 14.32
N PHE A 135 3.40 0.95 13.04
CA PHE A 135 4.63 0.68 12.28
C PHE A 135 5.32 1.97 11.83
N LEU A 136 5.32 2.98 12.72
CA LEU A 136 5.79 4.33 12.41
C LEU A 136 7.27 4.35 12.00
N ASP A 137 7.56 5.00 10.87
CA ASP A 137 8.92 5.26 10.42
C ASP A 137 9.64 6.24 11.37
N LYS A 138 10.96 6.10 11.47
CA LYS A 138 11.79 6.88 12.43
C LYS A 138 11.70 8.38 12.21
N GLU A 139 11.57 8.80 10.97
CA GLU A 139 11.41 10.21 10.58
C GLU A 139 9.99 10.71 10.79
N MET A 140 9.04 9.84 11.14
CA MET A 140 7.61 10.12 11.30
C MET A 140 6.96 10.77 10.07
N TYR A 141 7.52 10.49 8.88
CA TYR A 141 7.11 11.13 7.63
C TYR A 141 6.02 10.33 6.90
N TYR A 142 6.20 8.99 6.76
CA TYR A 142 5.30 8.15 5.96
C TYR A 142 4.17 7.51 6.77
N GLY A 143 4.38 7.33 8.08
CA GLY A 143 3.42 6.66 8.97
C GLY A 143 3.57 5.13 9.02
N VAL A 144 4.24 4.52 8.03
CA VAL A 144 4.62 3.10 8.00
C VAL A 144 6.05 2.98 7.48
N ASP A 145 6.92 2.31 8.23
CA ASP A 145 8.28 2.01 7.78
C ASP A 145 8.33 0.78 6.86
N LYS A 146 8.10 1.03 5.56
CA LYS A 146 8.14 -0.02 4.54
C LYS A 146 9.54 -0.61 4.36
N LYS A 147 10.60 0.18 4.60
CA LYS A 147 11.99 -0.29 4.61
C LYS A 147 12.22 -1.29 5.74
N GLU A 148 11.81 -0.95 6.95
CA GLU A 148 11.93 -1.86 8.10
C GLU A 148 11.17 -3.17 7.86
N ALA A 149 10.01 -3.12 7.20
CA ALA A 149 9.29 -4.32 6.81
C ALA A 149 10.14 -5.22 5.89
N VAL A 150 10.81 -4.66 4.87
CA VAL A 150 11.73 -5.40 4.00
C VAL A 150 12.87 -6.02 4.82
N GLU A 151 13.58 -5.21 5.61
CA GLU A 151 14.71 -5.68 6.42
C GLU A 151 14.31 -6.81 7.40
N ASN A 152 13.11 -6.74 7.98
CA ASN A 152 12.61 -7.73 8.92
C ASN A 152 12.36 -9.10 8.25
N TYR A 153 11.89 -9.13 7.00
CA TYR A 153 11.73 -10.38 6.26
C TYR A 153 13.07 -10.92 5.74
N GLN A 154 13.99 -10.05 5.31
CA GLN A 154 15.35 -10.45 4.95
C GLN A 154 16.09 -11.09 6.13
N LYS A 155 15.97 -10.52 7.35
CA LYS A 155 16.53 -11.11 8.59
C LYS A 155 15.94 -12.50 8.92
N LYS A 156 14.70 -12.78 8.48
CA LYS A 156 14.06 -14.11 8.61
C LYS A 156 14.50 -15.09 7.50
N GLY A 157 15.40 -14.68 6.60
CA GLY A 157 15.93 -15.51 5.53
C GLY A 157 15.09 -15.55 4.26
N TYR A 158 14.17 -14.58 4.07
CA TYR A 158 13.43 -14.46 2.83
C TYR A 158 14.21 -13.65 1.79
N LYS A 159 14.06 -14.04 0.53
CA LYS A 159 14.28 -13.13 -0.61
C LYS A 159 13.03 -12.25 -0.73
N VAL A 160 13.19 -10.95 -0.54
CA VAL A 160 12.06 -10.02 -0.52
C VAL A 160 11.90 -9.37 -1.88
N ILE A 161 10.71 -9.54 -2.46
CA ILE A 161 10.27 -8.86 -3.68
C ILE A 161 9.35 -7.72 -3.26
N PHE A 162 9.73 -6.49 -3.57
CA PHE A 162 8.87 -5.33 -3.30
C PHE A 162 8.08 -4.95 -4.53
N VAL A 163 6.79 -4.64 -4.35
CA VAL A 163 5.88 -4.23 -5.43
C VAL A 163 5.26 -2.90 -5.05
N GLY A 164 5.45 -1.86 -5.87
CA GLY A 164 4.98 -0.51 -5.52
C GLY A 164 4.88 0.44 -6.70
N ASP A 165 4.52 1.71 -6.41
CA ASP A 165 4.24 2.71 -7.44
C ASP A 165 4.87 4.10 -7.19
N GLY A 166 5.20 4.44 -5.93
CA GLY A 166 5.41 5.84 -5.60
C GLY A 166 6.37 6.17 -4.46
N PRO A 167 6.40 7.43 -4.04
CA PRO A 167 7.40 7.95 -3.11
C PRO A 167 7.45 7.26 -1.74
N SER A 168 6.33 6.73 -1.24
CA SER A 168 6.30 6.00 0.02
C SER A 168 7.06 4.67 -0.03
N ASP A 169 7.38 4.18 -1.25
CA ASP A 169 8.00 2.89 -1.50
C ASP A 169 9.51 2.98 -1.73
N TYR A 170 10.02 4.17 -2.04
CA TYR A 170 11.40 4.34 -2.51
C TYR A 170 12.43 3.68 -1.60
N ARG A 171 12.35 3.91 -0.28
CA ARG A 171 13.28 3.32 0.68
C ARG A 171 13.16 1.79 0.77
N ALA A 172 11.97 1.25 0.54
CA ALA A 172 11.75 -0.19 0.47
C ALA A 172 12.30 -0.77 -0.83
N MET A 173 12.12 -0.07 -1.96
CA MET A 173 12.68 -0.46 -3.26
C MET A 173 14.21 -0.50 -3.26
N GLU A 174 14.86 0.47 -2.61
CA GLU A 174 16.33 0.49 -2.44
C GLU A 174 16.87 -0.68 -1.60
N THR A 175 16.01 -1.28 -0.77
CA THR A 175 16.40 -2.29 0.21
C THR A 175 16.05 -3.71 -0.22
N ALA A 176 15.01 -3.86 -1.04
CA ALA A 176 14.50 -5.16 -1.48
C ALA A 176 15.49 -5.91 -2.38
N ASP A 177 15.38 -7.24 -2.43
CA ASP A 177 16.22 -8.08 -3.29
C ASP A 177 15.83 -8.02 -4.76
N PHE A 178 14.57 -7.63 -5.05
CA PHE A 178 14.07 -7.35 -6.39
C PHE A 178 12.81 -6.49 -6.32
N VAL A 179 12.52 -5.74 -7.38
CA VAL A 179 11.46 -4.75 -7.41
C VAL A 179 10.55 -4.92 -8.62
N PHE A 180 9.24 -4.88 -8.39
CA PHE A 180 8.23 -4.64 -9.41
C PHE A 180 7.65 -3.24 -9.25
N VAL A 181 7.56 -2.51 -10.35
CA VAL A 181 7.05 -1.14 -10.36
C VAL A 181 5.81 -1.08 -11.25
N ARG A 182 4.74 -0.49 -10.72
CA ARG A 182 3.53 -0.24 -11.53
C ARG A 182 3.89 0.67 -12.69
N LYS A 183 3.60 0.23 -13.91
CA LYS A 183 3.93 0.93 -15.16
C LYS A 183 3.36 2.34 -15.22
N GLY A 184 4.18 3.26 -15.74
CA GLY A 184 3.79 4.66 -15.92
C GLY A 184 3.72 5.48 -14.64
N THR A 185 4.17 4.95 -13.49
CA THR A 185 4.20 5.67 -12.21
C THR A 185 5.54 6.37 -11.95
N ARG A 186 5.60 7.15 -10.87
CA ARG A 186 6.83 7.90 -10.52
C ARG A 186 7.98 7.00 -10.11
N ALA A 187 7.68 5.81 -9.61
CA ALA A 187 8.70 4.86 -9.19
C ALA A 187 9.53 4.33 -10.35
N VAL A 188 9.00 4.26 -11.58
CA VAL A 188 9.78 3.91 -12.78
C VAL A 188 10.97 4.83 -12.95
N LYS A 189 10.73 6.15 -12.92
CA LYS A 189 11.80 7.14 -13.04
C LYS A 189 12.80 7.04 -11.89
N PHE A 190 12.31 6.89 -10.66
CA PHE A 190 13.12 6.74 -9.46
C PHE A 190 14.07 5.53 -9.58
N CYS A 191 13.55 4.35 -9.90
CA CYS A 191 14.38 3.15 -10.03
C CYS A 191 15.44 3.28 -11.13
N MET A 192 15.12 3.95 -12.25
CA MET A 192 16.10 4.24 -13.30
C MET A 192 17.21 5.17 -12.83
N GLU A 193 16.88 6.24 -12.09
CA GLU A 193 17.84 7.22 -11.57
C GLU A 193 18.76 6.60 -10.51
N GLU A 194 18.20 5.79 -9.60
CA GLU A 194 18.94 5.11 -8.54
C GLU A 194 19.61 3.80 -8.99
N LYS A 195 19.43 3.39 -10.25
CA LYS A 195 19.97 2.14 -10.84
C LYS A 195 19.56 0.88 -10.08
N ILE A 196 18.31 0.87 -9.63
CA ILE A 196 17.68 -0.30 -9.02
C ILE A 196 17.24 -1.23 -10.15
N ASP A 197 17.52 -2.53 -10.02
CA ASP A 197 17.00 -3.54 -10.96
C ASP A 197 15.50 -3.76 -10.70
N PHE A 198 14.68 -3.54 -11.72
CA PHE A 198 13.24 -3.68 -11.61
C PHE A 198 12.61 -4.19 -12.89
N LEU A 199 11.38 -4.69 -12.78
CA LEU A 199 10.47 -4.93 -13.90
C LEU A 199 9.22 -4.06 -13.74
N GLU A 200 8.76 -3.48 -14.84
CA GLU A 200 7.45 -2.84 -14.89
C GLU A 200 6.35 -3.89 -15.03
N PHE A 201 5.19 -3.65 -14.41
CA PHE A 201 4.02 -4.51 -14.54
C PHE A 201 2.72 -3.70 -14.70
N ASP A 202 1.79 -4.24 -15.49
CA ASP A 202 0.44 -3.71 -15.68
C ASP A 202 -0.62 -4.49 -14.91
N ASN A 203 -0.34 -5.77 -14.59
CA ASN A 203 -1.25 -6.65 -13.86
C ASN A 203 -0.46 -7.73 -13.09
N PHE A 204 -1.10 -8.34 -12.10
CA PHE A 204 -0.45 -9.34 -11.24
C PHE A 204 -0.17 -10.67 -11.93
N ASP A 205 -0.76 -10.95 -13.10
CA ASP A 205 -0.43 -12.15 -13.89
C ASP A 205 1.03 -12.12 -14.33
N GLU A 206 1.56 -10.94 -14.66
CA GLU A 206 2.97 -10.77 -15.07
C GLU A 206 3.93 -11.10 -13.91
N ILE A 207 3.55 -10.74 -12.67
CA ILE A 207 4.32 -11.10 -11.47
C ILE A 207 4.26 -12.61 -11.21
N LEU A 208 3.09 -13.22 -11.41
CA LEU A 208 2.92 -14.68 -11.27
C LEU A 208 3.71 -15.45 -12.32
N GLU A 209 3.75 -14.98 -13.56
CA GLU A 209 4.55 -15.59 -14.62
C GLU A 209 6.04 -15.52 -14.26
N TRP A 210 6.51 -14.36 -13.83
CA TRP A 210 7.88 -14.20 -13.35
C TRP A 210 8.20 -15.18 -12.21
N LYS A 211 7.31 -15.31 -11.21
CA LYS A 211 7.50 -16.24 -10.08
C LYS A 211 7.64 -17.69 -10.54
N LYS A 212 6.82 -18.12 -11.50
CA LYS A 212 6.91 -19.49 -12.08
C LYS A 212 8.29 -19.75 -12.68
N ASN A 213 8.86 -18.77 -13.36
CA ASN A 213 10.17 -18.87 -14.00
C ASN A 213 11.34 -18.87 -13.01
N GLN A 214 11.14 -18.41 -11.74
CA GLN A 214 12.16 -18.50 -10.70
C GLN A 214 12.25 -19.91 -10.07
N ASN A 215 11.22 -20.74 -10.23
CA ASN A 215 11.13 -22.08 -9.66
C ASN A 215 11.44 -23.19 -10.69
N ALA A 216 11.72 -22.83 -11.95
CA ALA A 216 12.08 -23.74 -13.04
C ALA A 216 13.60 -23.87 -13.17
#